data_07d9b119c4a137c1b041edc22cb327d0
#
_entry.id   07d9b119c4a137c1b041edc22cb327d0
#
_cell.length_a   1.000
_cell.length_b   1.000
_cell.length_c   1.000
_cell.angle_alpha   90.00
_cell.angle_beta   90.00
_cell.angle_gamma   90.00
#
_symmetry.space_group_name_H-M   'P 1'
#
loop_
_entity.id
_entity.type
_entity.pdbx_description
1 polymer ?
#
loop_
_entity_poly.entity_id
_entity_poly.type
_entity_poly.pdbx_seq_one_letter_code
_entity_poly.pdbx_strand_id
1 'polypeptide(L)'
;MWCVCMCGLLHAQLPMNIVLLGDSNTWIGGDECDKPQGWNKWFKDLANPLSCHSYARSGATWTHTSLTDYDTEEDTGVLSDNNVVYNQINRLKEAYQQQKQVKPDLIIVMAGTNDLWFADKRPDSLSTWIRYDARLLKEAFPESRVILVTPPPFVKVTMERQHQAADEIAACGSELGFDVVRLDQGNLRLRASNMVRKGYSKDGVHTTSKGARVLGKYIYEQVEQILRK
;
A
#
# COMPACT_ATOMS: atom_id res chain seq x y z
N MET A 1 -10.07 -48.67 -1.25
CA MET A 1 -9.33 -47.74 -0.36
C MET A 1 -8.84 -46.60 -1.24
N TRP A 2 -9.60 -45.50 -1.28
CA TRP A 2 -9.30 -44.32 -2.14
C TRP A 2 -8.45 -43.37 -1.31
N CYS A 3 -7.20 -43.18 -1.72
CA CYS A 3 -6.31 -42.21 -1.15
C CYS A 3 -6.69 -40.83 -1.73
N VAL A 4 -7.39 -40.02 -0.97
CA VAL A 4 -7.64 -38.61 -1.32
C VAL A 4 -6.34 -37.86 -1.05
N CYS A 5 -5.59 -37.62 -2.12
CA CYS A 5 -4.44 -36.73 -2.08
C CYS A 5 -4.95 -35.30 -1.85
N MET A 6 -4.95 -34.84 -0.59
CA MET A 6 -5.13 -33.42 -0.26
C MET A 6 -3.90 -32.66 -0.77
N CYS A 7 -3.96 -32.19 -2.02
CA CYS A 7 -3.05 -31.17 -2.51
C CYS A 7 -3.36 -29.87 -1.75
N GLY A 8 -2.79 -29.72 -0.57
CA GLY A 8 -2.69 -28.42 0.10
C GLY A 8 -1.93 -27.50 -0.84
N LEU A 9 -2.56 -26.41 -1.27
CA LEU A 9 -1.87 -25.31 -1.95
C LEU A 9 -0.80 -24.79 -0.98
N LEU A 10 0.42 -25.30 -1.13
CA LEU A 10 1.59 -24.74 -0.48
C LEU A 10 1.77 -23.32 -1.03
N HIS A 11 1.36 -22.32 -0.26
CA HIS A 11 1.71 -20.95 -0.56
C HIS A 11 3.23 -20.82 -0.49
N ALA A 12 3.84 -20.28 -1.52
CA ALA A 12 5.28 -20.07 -1.50
C ALA A 12 5.61 -19.02 -0.44
N GLN A 13 6.49 -19.36 0.47
CA GLN A 13 7.02 -18.41 1.44
C GLN A 13 7.87 -17.37 0.71
N LEU A 14 7.83 -16.13 1.16
CA LEU A 14 8.67 -15.04 0.70
C LEU A 14 9.72 -14.74 1.78
N PRO A 15 10.87 -15.45 1.82
CA PRO A 15 11.89 -15.26 2.84
C PRO A 15 12.67 -13.96 2.60
N MET A 16 11.97 -12.84 2.69
CA MET A 16 12.42 -11.50 2.37
C MET A 16 12.19 -10.56 3.56
N ASN A 17 12.99 -9.51 3.64
CA ASN A 17 12.73 -8.36 4.51
C ASN A 17 11.79 -7.40 3.76
N ILE A 18 10.57 -7.27 4.24
CA ILE A 18 9.51 -6.52 3.57
C ILE A 18 9.22 -5.23 4.33
N VAL A 19 9.15 -4.13 3.61
CA VAL A 19 8.72 -2.84 4.13
C VAL A 19 7.47 -2.37 3.39
N LEU A 20 6.51 -1.82 4.15
CA LEU A 20 5.26 -1.30 3.64
C LEU A 20 5.16 0.20 3.90
N LEU A 21 4.83 0.94 2.84
CA LEU A 21 4.52 2.36 2.89
C LEU A 21 3.07 2.55 2.45
N GLY A 22 2.45 3.65 2.86
CA GLY A 22 1.11 3.92 2.39
C GLY A 22 0.26 4.79 3.30
N ASP A 23 -1.04 4.78 3.03
CA ASP A 23 -2.04 5.56 3.74
C ASP A 23 -2.72 4.78 4.90
N SER A 24 -3.85 5.29 5.38
CA SER A 24 -4.62 4.71 6.47
C SER A 24 -5.01 3.25 6.24
N ASN A 25 -5.22 2.82 5.00
CA ASN A 25 -5.57 1.43 4.69
C ASN A 25 -4.44 0.44 5.01
N THR A 26 -3.19 0.90 5.02
CA THR A 26 -2.02 0.13 5.47
C THR A 26 -1.76 0.38 6.96
N TRP A 27 -1.81 1.65 7.41
CA TRP A 27 -1.54 2.04 8.79
C TRP A 27 -2.40 1.31 9.83
N ILE A 28 -3.69 1.07 9.54
CA ILE A 28 -4.60 0.36 10.46
C ILE A 28 -4.16 -1.08 10.79
N GLY A 29 -3.23 -1.63 10.05
CA GLY A 29 -2.61 -2.93 10.31
C GLY A 29 -1.45 -2.89 11.30
N GLY A 30 -1.07 -1.69 11.77
CA GLY A 30 0.03 -1.48 12.71
C GLY A 30 1.40 -1.52 12.05
N ASP A 31 2.40 -0.95 12.74
CA ASP A 31 3.77 -0.89 12.25
C ASP A 31 4.41 -2.29 12.16
N GLU A 32 3.99 -3.23 13.03
CA GLU A 32 4.41 -4.63 13.02
C GLU A 32 3.55 -5.53 12.11
N CYS A 33 2.62 -4.97 11.37
CA CYS A 33 1.74 -5.71 10.47
C CYS A 33 0.99 -6.85 11.18
N ASP A 34 0.41 -6.58 12.36
CA ASP A 34 -0.21 -7.58 13.23
C ASP A 34 -1.69 -7.35 13.52
N LYS A 35 -2.23 -6.15 13.19
CA LYS A 35 -3.63 -5.82 13.45
C LYS A 35 -4.55 -6.32 12.34
N PRO A 36 -5.62 -7.06 12.66
CA PRO A 36 -6.43 -7.77 11.68
C PRO A 36 -7.28 -6.86 10.76
N GLN A 37 -7.41 -5.57 11.07
CA GLN A 37 -8.11 -4.59 10.24
C GLN A 37 -7.27 -4.16 9.01
N GLY A 38 -5.94 -4.28 9.08
CA GLY A 38 -5.05 -3.97 7.97
C GLY A 38 -4.81 -5.19 7.06
N TRP A 39 -4.73 -4.93 5.76
CA TRP A 39 -4.41 -5.96 4.77
C TRP A 39 -3.02 -6.56 4.97
N ASN A 40 -2.08 -5.77 5.50
CA ASN A 40 -0.70 -6.12 5.75
C ASN A 40 -0.55 -7.27 6.75
N LYS A 41 -1.45 -7.41 7.73
CA LYS A 41 -1.51 -8.57 8.61
C LYS A 41 -1.73 -9.87 7.81
N TRP A 42 -2.71 -9.87 6.95
CA TRP A 42 -3.09 -11.04 6.17
C TRP A 42 -2.09 -11.37 5.06
N PHE A 43 -1.46 -10.33 4.48
CA PHE A 43 -0.34 -10.47 3.58
C PHE A 43 0.86 -11.11 4.29
N LYS A 44 1.27 -10.59 5.45
CA LYS A 44 2.37 -11.11 6.27
C LYS A 44 2.17 -12.59 6.64
N ASP A 45 0.97 -12.96 7.07
CA ASP A 45 0.65 -14.35 7.43
C ASP A 45 0.82 -15.32 6.25
N LEU A 46 0.47 -14.90 5.04
CA LEU A 46 0.59 -15.72 3.84
C LEU A 46 2.03 -15.74 3.29
N ALA A 47 2.69 -14.59 3.31
CA ALA A 47 4.05 -14.43 2.80
C ALA A 47 5.09 -15.08 3.72
N ASN A 48 4.83 -15.15 5.02
CA ASN A 48 5.77 -15.65 6.04
C ASN A 48 7.20 -15.09 5.85
N PRO A 49 7.37 -13.74 5.85
CA PRO A 49 8.62 -13.09 5.54
C PRO A 49 9.62 -13.20 6.68
N LEU A 50 10.92 -12.91 6.43
CA LEU A 50 11.94 -12.76 7.46
C LEU A 50 11.62 -11.60 8.41
N SER A 51 11.20 -10.49 7.87
CA SER A 51 10.66 -9.34 8.61
C SER A 51 9.60 -8.62 7.80
N CYS A 52 8.65 -7.95 8.47
CA CYS A 52 7.64 -7.13 7.82
C CYS A 52 7.31 -5.94 8.73
N HIS A 53 7.70 -4.75 8.30
CA HIS A 53 7.45 -3.49 9.00
C HIS A 53 6.71 -2.49 8.13
N SER A 54 5.87 -1.66 8.74
CA SER A 54 5.11 -0.63 8.05
C SER A 54 5.47 0.76 8.57
N TYR A 55 5.81 1.66 7.65
CA TYR A 55 6.00 3.09 7.89
C TYR A 55 4.78 3.91 7.46
N ALA A 56 3.69 3.25 7.05
CA ALA A 56 2.46 3.88 6.62
C ALA A 56 1.88 4.80 7.69
N ARG A 57 1.19 5.88 7.26
CA ARG A 57 0.54 6.84 8.17
C ARG A 57 -0.86 7.16 7.70
N SER A 58 -1.76 7.39 8.67
CA SER A 58 -3.13 7.80 8.37
C SER A 58 -3.13 9.13 7.63
N GLY A 59 -3.99 9.28 6.64
CA GLY A 59 -4.09 10.50 5.84
C GLY A 59 -2.98 10.70 4.80
N ALA A 60 -2.03 9.78 4.67
CA ALA A 60 -0.92 9.91 3.76
C ALA A 60 -1.35 10.05 2.30
N THR A 61 -0.55 10.82 1.57
CA THR A 61 -0.70 11.10 0.16
C THR A 61 0.63 11.00 -0.55
N TRP A 62 0.59 10.80 -1.85
CA TRP A 62 1.73 11.04 -2.72
C TRP A 62 2.04 12.54 -2.83
N THR A 63 0.98 13.34 -3.00
CA THR A 63 1.07 14.78 -3.20
C THR A 63 1.54 15.48 -1.93
N HIS A 64 2.62 16.24 -2.01
CA HIS A 64 3.03 17.17 -0.98
C HIS A 64 2.15 18.42 -1.03
N THR A 65 1.84 19.01 0.09
CA THR A 65 1.05 20.24 0.14
C THR A 65 1.72 21.28 1.04
N SER A 66 1.67 22.53 0.63
CA SER A 66 2.13 23.66 1.47
C SER A 66 1.19 23.98 2.64
N LEU A 67 0.06 23.29 2.72
CA LEU A 67 -0.93 23.46 3.79
C LEU A 67 -0.61 22.61 5.02
N THR A 68 0.41 21.79 4.93
CA THR A 68 0.77 20.84 5.95
C THR A 68 2.07 21.29 6.58
N ASP A 69 2.01 21.69 7.83
CA ASP A 69 3.19 22.07 8.60
C ASP A 69 3.91 20.80 9.05
N TYR A 70 5.13 20.64 8.57
CA TYR A 70 5.94 19.45 8.84
C TYR A 70 6.32 19.30 10.31
N ASP A 71 6.42 20.41 11.02
CA ASP A 71 6.92 20.46 12.40
C ASP A 71 5.83 20.32 13.48
N THR A 72 4.56 20.20 13.11
CA THR A 72 3.51 19.98 14.09
C THR A 72 3.42 18.52 14.46
N GLU A 73 3.75 18.18 15.70
CA GLU A 73 3.49 16.85 16.29
C GLU A 73 1.98 16.55 16.41
N GLU A 74 1.15 17.55 16.23
CA GLU A 74 -0.29 17.39 16.25
C GLU A 74 -0.74 16.69 14.98
N ASP A 75 -1.29 15.51 15.13
CA ASP A 75 -2.09 14.83 14.11
C ASP A 75 -3.37 15.63 13.85
N THR A 76 -3.20 16.79 13.24
CA THR A 76 -4.31 17.73 12.94
C THR A 76 -5.18 17.21 11.81
N GLY A 77 -5.06 15.92 11.48
CA GLY A 77 -5.93 15.25 10.53
C GLY A 77 -5.27 14.92 9.20
N VAL A 78 -6.12 14.71 8.26
CA VAL A 78 -5.95 13.99 7.01
C VAL A 78 -4.92 14.59 6.04
N LEU A 79 -4.24 15.68 6.34
CA LEU A 79 -3.37 16.39 5.39
C LEU A 79 -2.05 16.89 6.00
N SER A 80 -1.47 16.16 6.93
CA SER A 80 -0.17 16.51 7.50
C SER A 80 0.98 16.04 6.59
N ASP A 81 1.97 16.88 6.30
CA ASP A 81 3.18 16.51 5.55
C ASP A 81 3.97 15.41 6.23
N ASN A 82 3.84 15.28 7.55
CA ASN A 82 4.38 14.13 8.28
C ASN A 82 3.83 12.80 7.79
N ASN A 83 2.69 12.81 7.13
CA ASN A 83 2.00 11.62 6.65
C ASN A 83 2.28 11.32 5.19
N VAL A 84 2.83 12.22 4.39
CA VAL A 84 3.12 11.98 2.98
C VAL A 84 4.11 10.83 2.76
N VAL A 85 4.03 10.18 1.62
CA VAL A 85 4.91 9.05 1.25
C VAL A 85 6.38 9.46 1.31
N TYR A 86 6.72 10.66 0.87
CA TYR A 86 8.06 11.25 0.98
C TYR A 86 8.66 11.11 2.38
N ASN A 87 7.89 11.47 3.42
CA ASN A 87 8.36 11.41 4.80
C ASN A 87 8.46 9.99 5.33
N GLN A 88 7.64 9.09 4.84
CA GLN A 88 7.78 7.66 5.16
C GLN A 88 9.08 7.09 4.59
N ILE A 89 9.44 7.50 3.37
CA ILE A 89 10.72 7.14 2.74
C ILE A 89 11.89 7.66 3.57
N ASN A 90 11.84 8.92 4.02
CA ASN A 90 12.89 9.50 4.86
C ASN A 90 13.01 8.79 6.21
N ARG A 91 11.90 8.49 6.88
CA ARG A 91 11.91 7.68 8.12
C ARG A 91 12.52 6.29 7.92
N LEU A 92 12.20 5.64 6.81
CA LEU A 92 12.79 4.35 6.44
C LEU A 92 14.30 4.47 6.23
N LYS A 93 14.77 5.50 5.50
CA LYS A 93 16.21 5.79 5.29
C LYS A 93 16.92 6.00 6.62
N GLU A 94 16.39 6.83 7.49
CA GLU A 94 16.95 7.10 8.81
C GLU A 94 17.02 5.83 9.68
N ALA A 95 15.95 5.04 9.72
CA ALA A 95 15.92 3.79 10.45
C ALA A 95 16.96 2.80 9.93
N TYR A 96 17.14 2.72 8.61
CA TYR A 96 18.18 1.89 7.99
C TYR A 96 19.59 2.39 8.35
N GLN A 97 19.85 3.69 8.25
CA GLN A 97 21.13 4.30 8.61
C GLN A 97 21.48 4.11 10.10
N GLN A 98 20.46 4.14 10.96
CA GLN A 98 20.59 3.92 12.40
C GLN A 98 20.62 2.42 12.77
N GLN A 99 20.63 1.53 11.79
CA GLN A 99 20.61 0.06 11.99
C GLN A 99 19.38 -0.46 12.79
N LYS A 100 18.32 0.31 12.81
CA LYS A 100 17.02 -0.05 13.42
C LYS A 100 16.12 -0.82 12.44
N GLN A 101 16.41 -0.71 11.15
CA GLN A 101 15.73 -1.39 10.06
C GLN A 101 16.76 -2.18 9.25
N VAL A 102 16.46 -3.44 9.01
CA VAL A 102 17.24 -4.26 8.05
C VAL A 102 16.94 -3.74 6.63
N LYS A 103 17.95 -3.80 5.75
CA LYS A 103 17.76 -3.44 4.34
C LYS A 103 16.55 -4.20 3.75
N PRO A 104 15.56 -3.52 3.20
CA PRO A 104 14.44 -4.19 2.59
C PRO A 104 14.85 -4.89 1.28
N ASP A 105 14.38 -6.12 1.10
CA ASP A 105 14.44 -6.82 -0.19
C ASP A 105 13.26 -6.40 -1.07
N LEU A 106 12.11 -6.16 -0.44
CA LEU A 106 10.86 -5.76 -1.09
C LEU A 106 10.25 -4.55 -0.38
N ILE A 107 9.88 -3.54 -1.15
CA ILE A 107 9.12 -2.38 -0.67
C ILE A 107 7.78 -2.35 -1.41
N ILE A 108 6.68 -2.33 -0.67
CA ILE A 108 5.33 -2.21 -1.24
C ILE A 108 4.74 -0.88 -0.81
N VAL A 109 4.28 -0.08 -1.77
CA VAL A 109 3.68 1.23 -1.51
C VAL A 109 2.23 1.23 -1.96
N MET A 110 1.30 1.38 -1.01
CA MET A 110 -0.14 1.50 -1.29
C MET A 110 -0.65 2.84 -0.80
N ALA A 111 -0.73 3.81 -1.67
CA ALA A 111 -1.20 5.18 -1.40
C ALA A 111 -1.99 5.74 -2.59
N GLY A 112 -2.68 6.87 -2.37
CA GLY A 112 -3.48 7.53 -3.39
C GLY A 112 -4.95 7.69 -3.01
N THR A 113 -5.44 7.04 -1.97
CA THR A 113 -6.82 7.19 -1.48
C THR A 113 -7.12 8.64 -1.12
N ASN A 114 -6.22 9.28 -0.38
CA ASN A 114 -6.38 10.66 0.06
C ASN A 114 -6.11 11.66 -1.08
N ASP A 115 -5.21 11.35 -1.99
CA ASP A 115 -5.01 12.15 -3.22
C ASP A 115 -6.30 12.24 -4.02
N LEU A 116 -6.99 11.14 -4.19
CA LEU A 116 -8.27 11.08 -4.89
C LEU A 116 -9.38 11.81 -4.13
N TRP A 117 -9.43 11.64 -2.82
CA TRP A 117 -10.48 12.24 -1.99
C TRP A 117 -10.38 13.77 -1.94
N PHE A 118 -9.15 14.28 -1.90
CA PHE A 118 -8.88 15.72 -1.78
C PHE A 118 -8.33 16.36 -3.07
N ALA A 119 -8.55 15.74 -4.21
CA ALA A 119 -8.03 16.20 -5.50
C ALA A 119 -8.35 17.66 -5.82
N ASP A 120 -9.53 18.16 -5.42
CA ASP A 120 -9.94 19.54 -5.67
C ASP A 120 -9.13 20.58 -4.86
N LYS A 121 -8.39 20.13 -3.86
CA LYS A 121 -7.54 20.97 -3.01
C LYS A 121 -6.05 20.91 -3.37
N ARG A 122 -5.70 20.20 -4.44
CA ARG A 122 -4.32 19.91 -4.82
C ARG A 122 -4.07 20.30 -6.26
N PRO A 123 -3.25 21.34 -6.49
CA PRO A 123 -2.99 21.85 -7.84
C PRO A 123 -2.09 20.95 -8.68
N ASP A 124 -1.27 20.10 -8.02
CA ASP A 124 -0.28 19.31 -8.72
C ASP A 124 -0.83 17.96 -9.16
N SER A 125 -0.33 17.45 -10.29
CA SER A 125 -0.71 16.14 -10.79
C SER A 125 -0.15 15.04 -9.88
N LEU A 126 -0.98 14.05 -9.60
CA LEU A 126 -0.60 12.85 -8.85
C LEU A 126 0.67 12.20 -9.42
N SER A 127 0.79 12.11 -10.74
CA SER A 127 1.94 11.52 -11.42
C SER A 127 3.26 12.24 -11.17
N THR A 128 3.26 13.56 -10.95
CA THR A 128 4.46 14.32 -10.63
C THR A 128 5.07 13.86 -9.32
N TRP A 129 4.24 13.75 -8.29
CA TRP A 129 4.68 13.35 -6.95
C TRP A 129 5.03 11.87 -6.87
N ILE A 130 4.28 11.00 -7.55
CA ILE A 130 4.64 9.57 -7.64
C ILE A 130 6.05 9.42 -8.25
N ARG A 131 6.35 10.13 -9.36
CA ARG A 131 7.68 10.08 -9.96
C ARG A 131 8.77 10.58 -9.03
N TYR A 132 8.50 11.66 -8.29
CA TYR A 132 9.45 12.22 -7.34
C TYR A 132 9.76 11.22 -6.22
N ASP A 133 8.75 10.73 -5.52
CA ASP A 133 8.89 9.82 -4.39
C ASP A 133 9.48 8.46 -4.82
N ALA A 134 9.06 7.96 -5.98
CA ALA A 134 9.55 6.70 -6.52
C ALA A 134 11.03 6.76 -6.92
N ARG A 135 11.51 7.90 -7.46
CA ARG A 135 12.94 8.13 -7.72
C ARG A 135 13.73 8.16 -6.42
N LEU A 136 13.24 8.89 -5.42
CA LEU A 136 13.86 8.95 -4.09
C LEU A 136 13.97 7.55 -3.47
N LEU A 137 12.95 6.72 -3.62
CA LEU A 137 12.95 5.34 -3.15
C LEU A 137 14.01 4.50 -3.86
N LYS A 138 14.10 4.62 -5.18
CA LYS A 138 15.08 3.92 -6.01
C LYS A 138 16.52 4.34 -5.71
N GLU A 139 16.74 5.61 -5.45
CA GLU A 139 18.05 6.15 -5.05
C GLU A 139 18.45 5.65 -3.65
N ALA A 140 17.50 5.61 -2.72
CA ALA A 140 17.76 5.18 -1.34
C ALA A 140 17.98 3.65 -1.21
N PHE A 141 17.26 2.86 -2.02
CA PHE A 141 17.26 1.40 -1.98
C PHE A 141 17.36 0.80 -3.38
N PRO A 142 18.48 0.98 -4.10
CA PRO A 142 18.61 0.62 -5.51
C PRO A 142 18.48 -0.88 -5.78
N GLU A 143 18.75 -1.72 -4.78
CA GLU A 143 18.69 -3.18 -4.90
C GLU A 143 17.33 -3.75 -4.44
N SER A 144 16.51 -2.94 -3.78
CA SER A 144 15.18 -3.36 -3.35
C SER A 144 14.23 -3.45 -4.53
N ARG A 145 13.44 -4.52 -4.61
CA ARG A 145 12.31 -4.54 -5.53
C ARG A 145 11.20 -3.64 -4.99
N VAL A 146 10.63 -2.82 -5.84
CA VAL A 146 9.55 -1.91 -5.46
C VAL A 146 8.28 -2.31 -6.21
N ILE A 147 7.18 -2.45 -5.48
CA ILE A 147 5.85 -2.71 -6.03
C ILE A 147 4.92 -1.60 -5.60
N LEU A 148 4.33 -0.90 -6.57
CA LEU A 148 3.26 0.05 -6.32
C LEU A 148 1.92 -0.70 -6.30
N VAL A 149 1.06 -0.34 -5.36
CA VAL A 149 -0.29 -0.89 -5.26
C VAL A 149 -1.28 0.26 -5.38
N THR A 150 -2.21 0.18 -6.32
CA THR A 150 -3.23 1.22 -6.48
C THR A 150 -4.17 1.25 -5.29
N PRO A 151 -4.83 2.40 -4.98
CA PRO A 151 -5.79 2.48 -3.90
C PRO A 151 -6.86 1.39 -3.98
N PRO A 152 -7.28 0.79 -2.85
CA PRO A 152 -8.42 -0.12 -2.86
C PRO A 152 -9.69 0.63 -3.27
N PRO A 153 -10.67 -0.02 -3.90
CA PRO A 153 -11.94 0.61 -4.23
C PRO A 153 -12.63 1.17 -2.99
N PHE A 154 -13.13 2.39 -3.04
CA PHE A 154 -13.84 3.05 -1.94
C PHE A 154 -15.02 3.90 -2.43
N VAL A 155 -15.98 4.20 -1.53
CA VAL A 155 -17.30 4.75 -1.92
C VAL A 155 -17.34 6.27 -2.10
N LYS A 156 -16.28 6.99 -1.73
CA LYS A 156 -16.26 8.46 -1.73
C LYS A 156 -15.92 9.10 -3.08
N VAL A 157 -15.43 8.30 -4.02
CA VAL A 157 -14.98 8.73 -5.33
C VAL A 157 -15.56 7.81 -6.41
N THR A 158 -15.87 8.36 -7.57
CA THR A 158 -16.42 7.58 -8.68
C THR A 158 -15.41 6.51 -9.16
N MET A 159 -15.90 5.41 -9.71
CA MET A 159 -15.04 4.36 -10.26
C MET A 159 -14.16 4.89 -11.39
N GLU A 160 -14.67 5.82 -12.20
CA GLU A 160 -13.92 6.45 -13.29
C GLU A 160 -12.66 7.16 -12.76
N ARG A 161 -12.79 7.98 -11.70
CA ARG A 161 -11.63 8.64 -11.07
C ARG A 161 -10.68 7.64 -10.43
N GLN A 162 -11.19 6.56 -9.86
CA GLN A 162 -10.35 5.48 -9.31
C GLN A 162 -9.54 4.79 -10.42
N HIS A 163 -10.15 4.50 -11.57
CA HIS A 163 -9.47 3.93 -12.73
C HIS A 163 -8.41 4.88 -13.28
N GLN A 164 -8.74 6.17 -13.44
CA GLN A 164 -7.81 7.18 -13.91
C GLN A 164 -6.56 7.27 -13.02
N ALA A 165 -6.72 7.35 -11.70
CA ALA A 165 -5.58 7.37 -10.79
C ALA A 165 -4.78 6.07 -10.82
N ALA A 166 -5.44 4.93 -10.97
CA ALA A 166 -4.77 3.66 -11.11
C ALA A 166 -3.96 3.58 -12.42
N ASP A 167 -4.44 4.19 -13.50
CA ASP A 167 -3.69 4.32 -14.76
C ASP A 167 -2.47 5.23 -14.60
N GLU A 168 -2.59 6.35 -13.88
CA GLU A 168 -1.45 7.23 -13.58
C GLU A 168 -0.39 6.51 -12.75
N ILE A 169 -0.78 5.80 -11.70
CA ILE A 169 0.15 5.00 -10.86
C ILE A 169 0.83 3.92 -11.71
N ALA A 170 0.08 3.23 -12.56
CA ALA A 170 0.62 2.17 -13.42
C ALA A 170 1.60 2.73 -14.46
N ALA A 171 1.30 3.87 -15.06
CA ALA A 171 2.18 4.55 -16.02
C ALA A 171 3.50 4.96 -15.35
N CYS A 172 3.44 5.58 -14.16
CA CYS A 172 4.63 5.97 -13.40
C CYS A 172 5.47 4.74 -12.99
N GLY A 173 4.82 3.67 -12.53
CA GLY A 173 5.51 2.42 -12.19
C GLY A 173 6.25 1.84 -13.39
N SER A 174 5.58 1.74 -14.53
CA SER A 174 6.18 1.25 -15.78
C SER A 174 7.38 2.09 -16.24
N GLU A 175 7.24 3.43 -16.19
CA GLU A 175 8.31 4.36 -16.55
C GLU A 175 9.56 4.19 -15.69
N LEU A 176 9.39 3.86 -14.42
CA LEU A 176 10.48 3.72 -13.44
C LEU A 176 10.99 2.29 -13.28
N GLY A 177 10.40 1.34 -14.00
CA GLY A 177 10.73 -0.08 -13.92
C GLY A 177 10.25 -0.74 -12.63
N PHE A 178 9.15 -0.24 -12.04
CA PHE A 178 8.50 -0.84 -10.89
C PHE A 178 7.32 -1.70 -11.33
N ASP A 179 7.11 -2.79 -10.61
CA ASP A 179 5.89 -3.59 -10.78
C ASP A 179 4.68 -2.88 -10.16
N VAL A 180 3.49 -3.16 -10.69
CA VAL A 180 2.25 -2.54 -10.21
C VAL A 180 1.17 -3.58 -9.98
N VAL A 181 0.55 -3.56 -8.81
CA VAL A 181 -0.65 -4.32 -8.48
C VAL A 181 -1.88 -3.42 -8.62
N ARG A 182 -2.76 -3.76 -9.55
CA ARG A 182 -4.01 -3.04 -9.84
C ARG A 182 -5.15 -3.59 -8.98
N LEU A 183 -5.68 -2.77 -8.06
CA LEU A 183 -6.83 -3.14 -7.21
C LEU A 183 -8.18 -2.76 -7.83
N ASP A 184 -8.18 -1.90 -8.83
CA ASP A 184 -9.37 -1.49 -9.59
C ASP A 184 -9.78 -2.52 -10.65
N GLN A 185 -8.90 -3.47 -10.96
CA GLN A 185 -9.07 -4.51 -11.98
C GLN A 185 -9.02 -5.92 -11.35
N GLY A 186 -9.27 -6.92 -12.19
CA GLY A 186 -9.14 -8.32 -11.80
C GLY A 186 -10.26 -8.85 -10.91
N ASN A 187 -9.97 -9.96 -10.24
CA ASN A 187 -10.94 -10.72 -9.44
C ASN A 187 -11.05 -10.27 -7.98
N LEU A 188 -10.60 -9.07 -7.64
CA LEU A 188 -10.76 -8.54 -6.30
C LEU A 188 -12.25 -8.45 -5.93
N ARG A 189 -12.65 -9.16 -4.87
CA ARG A 189 -14.05 -9.21 -4.43
C ARG A 189 -14.53 -7.92 -3.77
N LEU A 190 -13.60 -7.04 -3.38
CA LEU A 190 -13.92 -5.69 -2.90
C LEU A 190 -14.33 -4.83 -4.09
N ARG A 191 -15.51 -4.23 -3.98
CA ARG A 191 -16.03 -3.26 -4.94
C ARG A 191 -16.68 -2.15 -4.14
N ALA A 192 -16.54 -0.91 -4.55
CA ALA A 192 -17.15 0.24 -3.88
C ALA A 192 -18.65 0.01 -3.62
N SER A 193 -19.39 -0.53 -4.60
CA SER A 193 -20.81 -0.80 -4.51
C SER A 193 -21.23 -1.85 -3.46
N ASN A 194 -20.31 -2.64 -2.95
CA ASN A 194 -20.64 -3.72 -2.02
C ASN A 194 -19.83 -3.74 -0.72
N MET A 195 -18.86 -2.83 -0.55
CA MET A 195 -17.96 -2.83 0.60
C MET A 195 -18.71 -2.79 1.93
N VAL A 196 -19.59 -1.82 2.10
CA VAL A 196 -20.38 -1.66 3.34
C VAL A 196 -21.42 -2.76 3.45
N ARG A 197 -22.19 -3.02 2.38
CA ARG A 197 -23.26 -4.03 2.36
C ARG A 197 -22.77 -5.44 2.71
N LYS A 198 -21.55 -5.81 2.31
CA LYS A 198 -20.93 -7.12 2.61
C LYS A 198 -20.09 -7.13 3.89
N GLY A 199 -20.02 -6.01 4.60
CA GLY A 199 -19.25 -5.87 5.83
C GLY A 199 -17.74 -5.92 5.60
N TYR A 200 -17.24 -5.53 4.43
CA TYR A 200 -15.82 -5.39 4.14
C TYR A 200 -15.25 -4.06 4.63
N SER A 201 -16.11 -3.05 4.77
CA SER A 201 -15.81 -1.75 5.34
C SER A 201 -17.00 -1.29 6.18
N LYS A 202 -16.78 -0.43 7.19
CA LYS A 202 -17.85 0.23 7.95
C LYS A 202 -18.16 1.61 7.37
N ASP A 203 -17.15 2.33 6.94
CA ASP A 203 -17.22 3.72 6.46
C ASP A 203 -17.12 3.84 4.92
N GLY A 204 -16.92 2.73 4.25
CA GLY A 204 -16.77 2.68 2.79
C GLY A 204 -15.34 2.98 2.29
N VAL A 205 -14.38 3.18 3.21
CA VAL A 205 -12.96 3.47 2.91
C VAL A 205 -12.05 2.46 3.57
N HIS A 206 -12.11 2.37 4.91
CA HIS A 206 -11.24 1.52 5.70
C HIS A 206 -11.82 0.10 5.82
N THR A 207 -10.95 -0.88 5.71
CA THR A 207 -11.35 -2.29 5.80
C THR A 207 -11.70 -2.71 7.22
N THR A 208 -12.68 -3.59 7.35
CA THR A 208 -12.84 -4.47 8.52
C THR A 208 -11.86 -5.64 8.39
N SER A 209 -11.69 -6.45 9.44
CA SER A 209 -10.86 -7.68 9.37
C SER A 209 -11.29 -8.61 8.22
N LYS A 210 -12.59 -8.64 7.90
CA LYS A 210 -13.10 -9.41 6.76
C LYS A 210 -12.65 -8.84 5.43
N GLY A 211 -12.71 -7.51 5.25
CA GLY A 211 -12.24 -6.82 4.04
C GLY A 211 -10.72 -6.90 3.92
N ALA A 212 -10.01 -6.67 5.01
CA ALA A 212 -8.56 -6.75 5.09
C ALA A 212 -8.02 -8.12 4.67
N ARG A 213 -8.69 -9.19 5.11
CA ARG A 213 -8.33 -10.56 4.71
C ARG A 213 -8.47 -10.79 3.20
N VAL A 214 -9.54 -10.29 2.60
CA VAL A 214 -9.74 -10.39 1.13
C VAL A 214 -8.66 -9.59 0.39
N LEU A 215 -8.38 -8.38 0.85
CA LEU A 215 -7.40 -7.49 0.24
C LEU A 215 -5.98 -8.04 0.38
N GLY A 216 -5.58 -8.43 1.59
CA GLY A 216 -4.24 -8.96 1.86
C GLY A 216 -3.95 -10.25 1.09
N LYS A 217 -4.94 -11.15 0.98
CA LYS A 217 -4.81 -12.35 0.16
C LYS A 217 -4.62 -12.01 -1.32
N TYR A 218 -5.42 -11.07 -1.86
CA TYR A 218 -5.31 -10.68 -3.25
C TYR A 218 -3.94 -10.05 -3.55
N ILE A 219 -3.48 -9.11 -2.70
CA ILE A 219 -2.16 -8.48 -2.86
C ILE A 219 -1.05 -9.54 -2.80
N TYR A 220 -1.13 -10.48 -1.86
CA TYR A 220 -0.16 -11.57 -1.77
C TYR A 220 -0.09 -12.38 -3.06
N GLU A 221 -1.23 -12.81 -3.61
CA GLU A 221 -1.29 -13.59 -4.84
C GLU A 221 -0.69 -12.83 -6.05
N GLN A 222 -0.92 -11.53 -6.14
CA GLN A 222 -0.35 -10.70 -7.19
C GLN A 222 1.17 -10.51 -7.01
N VAL A 223 1.62 -10.21 -5.80
CA VAL A 223 3.04 -10.06 -5.46
C VAL A 223 3.79 -11.36 -5.72
N GLU A 224 3.25 -12.49 -5.31
CA GLU A 224 3.85 -13.82 -5.57
C GLU A 224 4.01 -14.07 -7.08
N GLN A 225 3.00 -13.76 -7.89
CA GLN A 225 3.07 -13.89 -9.35
C GLN A 225 4.14 -12.98 -9.97
N ILE A 226 4.27 -11.75 -9.46
CA ILE A 226 5.28 -10.79 -9.89
C ILE A 226 6.69 -11.31 -9.57
N LEU A 227 6.90 -11.83 -8.36
CA LEU A 227 8.22 -12.29 -7.89
C LEU A 227 8.70 -13.59 -8.54
N ARG A 228 7.80 -14.36 -9.16
CA ARG A 228 8.12 -15.59 -9.90
C ARG A 228 8.57 -15.35 -11.35
N LYS A 229 8.41 -14.14 -11.87
CA LYS A 229 8.84 -13.74 -13.23
C LYS A 229 10.31 -13.36 -13.25
#